data_650e8878895ccf17d068fc314efabb9d
#
_entry.id   650e8878895ccf17d068fc314efabb9d
#
_cell.length_a   1.000
_cell.length_b   1.000
_cell.length_c   1.000
_cell.angle_alpha   90.00
_cell.angle_beta   90.00
_cell.angle_gamma   90.00
#
_symmetry.space_group_name_H-M   'P 1'
#
loop_
_entity.id
_entity.type
_entity.pdbx_description
1 polymer ?
#
loop_
_entity_poly.entity_id
_entity_poly.type
_entity_poly.pdbx_seq_one_letter_code
_entity_poly.pdbx_strand_id
1 'polypeptide(L)'
;MWIAISALNLAFAVMLGAFGAHGLKARATEAQLAWWQTATDYFFYHALGLLALAILSKVIPQLPIKASFLLIQIGIFFFCGSLYVMALGLPRGLGAITPIGGALMIAGWIILAWNALKYAK
;
A
#
# COMPACT_ATOMS: atom_id res chain seq x y z
N MET A 1 -14.65 -9.98 4.61
CA MET A 1 -14.27 -8.57 4.81
C MET A 1 -12.87 -8.27 4.28
N TRP A 2 -11.84 -9.03 4.69
CA TRP A 2 -10.46 -8.78 4.24
C TRP A 2 -10.30 -8.85 2.72
N ILE A 3 -10.95 -9.84 2.08
CA ILE A 3 -10.91 -9.98 0.61
C ILE A 3 -11.54 -8.75 -0.06
N ALA A 4 -12.67 -8.29 0.43
CA ALA A 4 -13.35 -7.13 -0.13
C ALA A 4 -12.50 -5.85 -0.02
N ILE A 5 -11.88 -5.63 1.15
CA ILE A 5 -10.98 -4.49 1.35
C ILE A 5 -9.81 -4.55 0.38
N SER A 6 -9.20 -5.73 0.23
CA SER A 6 -8.08 -5.92 -0.70
C SER A 6 -8.49 -5.65 -2.15
N ALA A 7 -9.67 -6.13 -2.55
CA ALA A 7 -10.20 -5.91 -3.89
C ALA A 7 -10.45 -4.41 -4.16
N LEU A 8 -10.97 -3.68 -3.17
CA LEU A 8 -11.15 -2.23 -3.28
C LEU A 8 -9.82 -1.49 -3.40
N ASN A 9 -8.80 -1.90 -2.63
CA ASN A 9 -7.45 -1.36 -2.79
C ASN A 9 -6.94 -1.54 -4.23
N LEU A 10 -7.13 -2.73 -4.80
CA LEU A 10 -6.70 -3.02 -6.16
C LEU A 10 -7.48 -2.18 -7.18
N ALA A 11 -8.77 -1.99 -7.00
CA ALA A 11 -9.58 -1.15 -7.87
C ALA A 11 -9.08 0.30 -7.85
N PHE A 12 -8.80 0.85 -6.66
CA PHE A 12 -8.22 2.19 -6.54
C PHE A 12 -6.83 2.28 -7.17
N ALA A 13 -5.99 1.25 -7.00
CA ALA A 13 -4.67 1.23 -7.60
C ALA A 13 -4.75 1.30 -9.13
N VAL A 14 -5.69 0.58 -9.74
CA VAL A 14 -5.91 0.64 -11.19
C VAL A 14 -6.36 2.04 -11.62
N MET A 15 -7.31 2.63 -10.90
CA MET A 15 -7.81 3.98 -11.22
C MET A 15 -6.69 5.02 -11.14
N LEU A 16 -5.90 4.98 -10.09
CA LEU A 16 -4.80 5.94 -9.89
C LEU A 16 -3.67 5.71 -10.90
N GLY A 17 -3.38 4.47 -11.24
CA GLY A 17 -2.41 4.14 -12.28
C GLY A 17 -2.85 4.67 -13.65
N ALA A 18 -4.10 4.48 -14.00
CA ALA A 18 -4.67 4.98 -15.26
C ALA A 18 -4.66 6.52 -15.30
N PHE A 19 -5.02 7.18 -14.22
CA PHE A 19 -4.97 8.64 -14.12
C PHE A 19 -3.54 9.16 -14.32
N GLY A 20 -2.54 8.53 -13.70
CA GLY A 20 -1.14 8.93 -13.86
C GLY A 20 -0.64 8.78 -15.29
N ALA A 21 -1.04 7.70 -15.98
CA ALA A 21 -0.63 7.44 -17.36
C ALA A 21 -1.27 8.41 -18.37
N HIS A 22 -2.46 8.94 -18.07
CA HIS A 22 -3.24 9.74 -19.02
C HIS A 22 -3.44 11.18 -18.52
N GLY A 23 -4.20 11.39 -17.46
CA GLY A 23 -4.59 12.72 -17.00
C GLY A 23 -3.44 13.54 -16.41
N LEU A 24 -2.63 12.93 -15.56
CA LEU A 24 -1.55 13.63 -14.88
C LEU A 24 -0.36 13.90 -15.79
N LYS A 25 -0.06 13.00 -16.72
CA LYS A 25 1.10 13.09 -17.61
C LYS A 25 1.14 14.41 -18.40
N ALA A 26 -0.01 14.97 -18.74
CA ALA A 26 -0.11 16.18 -19.54
C ALA A 26 0.25 17.46 -18.79
N ARG A 27 0.30 17.45 -17.45
CA ARG A 27 0.42 18.67 -16.62
C ARG A 27 1.36 18.56 -15.43
N ALA A 28 1.94 17.40 -15.16
CA ALA A 28 2.86 17.21 -14.05
C ALA A 28 4.31 17.30 -14.49
N THR A 29 5.19 17.69 -13.56
CA THR A 29 6.63 17.67 -13.78
C THR A 29 7.14 16.22 -13.78
N GLU A 30 8.37 16.00 -14.26
CA GLU A 30 9.00 14.68 -14.20
C GLU A 30 9.11 14.16 -12.77
N ALA A 31 9.45 15.03 -11.82
CA ALA A 31 9.52 14.63 -10.39
C ALA A 31 8.15 14.20 -9.87
N GLN A 32 7.09 14.94 -10.20
CA GLN A 32 5.73 14.60 -9.79
C GLN A 32 5.27 13.27 -10.39
N LEU A 33 5.59 13.02 -11.66
CA LEU A 33 5.28 11.74 -12.31
C LEU A 33 6.04 10.59 -11.65
N ALA A 34 7.30 10.81 -11.28
CA ALA A 34 8.10 9.80 -10.57
C ALA A 34 7.50 9.47 -9.20
N TRP A 35 7.04 10.47 -8.43
CA TRP A 35 6.37 10.24 -7.15
C TRP A 35 5.06 9.47 -7.33
N TRP A 36 4.28 9.82 -8.34
CA TRP A 36 3.03 9.13 -8.65
C TRP A 36 3.30 7.67 -9.01
N GLN A 37 4.31 7.42 -9.84
CA GLN A 37 4.68 6.06 -10.25
C GLN A 37 5.14 5.22 -9.05
N THR A 38 5.99 5.78 -8.18
CA THR A 38 6.44 5.09 -6.97
C THR A 38 5.25 4.75 -6.07
N ALA A 39 4.33 5.70 -5.87
CA ALA A 39 3.14 5.47 -5.07
C ALA A 39 2.29 4.34 -5.65
N THR A 40 2.08 4.34 -6.96
CA THR A 40 1.27 3.33 -7.65
C THR A 40 1.91 1.95 -7.58
N ASP A 41 3.23 1.86 -7.77
CA ASP A 41 3.97 0.59 -7.68
C ASP A 41 3.81 -0.01 -6.28
N TYR A 42 4.07 0.77 -5.24
CA TYR A 42 3.96 0.31 -3.85
C TYR A 42 2.51 0.00 -3.48
N PHE A 43 1.56 0.75 -4.03
CA PHE A 43 0.14 0.48 -3.82
C PHE A 43 -0.23 -0.89 -4.39
N PHE A 44 0.14 -1.19 -5.63
CA PHE A 44 -0.12 -2.51 -6.22
C PHE A 44 0.55 -3.64 -5.46
N TYR A 45 1.84 -3.51 -5.14
CA TYR A 45 2.57 -4.56 -4.39
C TYR A 45 1.86 -4.88 -3.09
N HIS A 46 1.46 -3.86 -2.34
CA HIS A 46 0.87 -4.05 -1.02
C HIS A 46 -0.62 -4.38 -1.08
N ALA A 47 -1.35 -3.91 -2.07
CA ALA A 47 -2.73 -4.33 -2.30
C ALA A 47 -2.81 -5.83 -2.65
N LEU A 48 -1.90 -6.30 -3.50
CA LEU A 48 -1.76 -7.74 -3.78
C LEU A 48 -1.32 -8.49 -2.52
N GLY A 49 -0.42 -7.91 -1.74
CA GLY A 49 -0.02 -8.46 -0.44
C GLY A 49 -1.20 -8.60 0.52
N LEU A 50 -2.07 -7.59 0.60
CA LEU A 50 -3.29 -7.64 1.42
C LEU A 50 -4.22 -8.76 0.95
N LEU A 51 -4.37 -8.92 -0.36
CA LEU A 51 -5.18 -10.03 -0.91
C LEU A 51 -4.59 -11.38 -0.52
N ALA A 52 -3.26 -11.53 -0.60
CA ALA A 52 -2.57 -12.73 -0.16
C ALA A 52 -2.83 -13.02 1.33
N LEU A 53 -2.75 -12.00 2.19
CA LEU A 53 -3.05 -12.14 3.62
C LEU A 53 -4.50 -12.57 3.85
N ALA A 54 -5.43 -11.99 3.09
CA ALA A 54 -6.84 -12.36 3.17
C ALA A 54 -7.06 -13.84 2.80
N ILE A 55 -6.38 -14.32 1.77
CA ILE A 55 -6.42 -15.72 1.36
C ILE A 55 -5.78 -16.62 2.43
N LEU A 56 -4.61 -16.22 2.94
CA LEU A 56 -3.93 -16.97 4.00
C LEU A 56 -4.80 -17.13 5.25
N SER A 57 -5.60 -16.14 5.60
CA SER A 57 -6.51 -16.23 6.74
C SER A 57 -7.59 -17.32 6.56
N LYS A 58 -7.87 -17.70 5.33
CA LYS A 58 -8.82 -18.80 5.02
C LYS A 58 -8.13 -20.15 4.92
N VAL A 59 -6.92 -20.18 4.38
CA VAL A 59 -6.16 -21.42 4.16
C VAL A 59 -5.49 -21.89 5.45
N ILE A 60 -5.03 -20.96 6.27
CA ILE A 60 -4.35 -21.22 7.55
C ILE A 60 -5.09 -20.45 8.65
N PRO A 61 -6.25 -20.96 9.12
CA PRO A 61 -7.08 -20.21 10.07
C PRO A 61 -6.39 -19.85 11.39
N GLN A 62 -5.38 -20.62 11.79
CA GLN A 62 -4.62 -20.36 13.02
C GLN A 62 -3.59 -19.24 12.87
N LEU A 63 -3.31 -18.79 11.63
CA LEU A 63 -2.37 -17.69 11.39
C LEU A 63 -3.04 -16.34 11.66
N PRO A 64 -2.61 -15.58 12.69
CA PRO A 64 -3.19 -14.26 12.93
C PRO A 64 -2.65 -13.26 11.92
N ILE A 65 -3.54 -12.71 11.09
CA ILE A 65 -3.16 -11.74 10.03
C ILE A 65 -3.61 -10.31 10.34
N LYS A 66 -4.46 -10.11 11.34
CA LYS A 66 -5.12 -8.83 11.57
C LYS A 66 -4.14 -7.66 11.78
N ALA A 67 -3.16 -7.83 12.65
CA ALA A 67 -2.18 -6.78 12.93
C ALA A 67 -1.36 -6.44 11.68
N SER A 68 -0.89 -7.46 10.98
CA SER A 68 -0.14 -7.28 9.73
C SER A 68 -0.97 -6.56 8.67
N PHE A 69 -2.22 -7.00 8.49
CA PHE A 69 -3.13 -6.40 7.51
C PHE A 69 -3.37 -4.91 7.80
N LEU A 70 -3.68 -4.58 9.06
CA LEU A 70 -3.96 -3.20 9.44
C LEU A 70 -2.73 -2.30 9.34
N LEU A 71 -1.56 -2.79 9.75
CA LEU A 71 -0.31 -2.02 9.63
C LEU A 71 0.04 -1.74 8.16
N ILE A 72 -0.10 -2.72 7.30
CA ILE A 72 0.14 -2.55 5.87
C ILE A 72 -0.90 -1.58 5.28
N GLN A 73 -2.18 -1.73 5.62
CA GLN A 73 -3.23 -0.84 5.11
C GLN A 73 -3.00 0.62 5.52
N ILE A 74 -2.67 0.86 6.78
CA ILE A 74 -2.36 2.22 7.28
C ILE A 74 -1.08 2.73 6.61
N GLY A 75 -0.09 1.84 6.46
CA GLY A 75 1.15 2.17 5.75
C GLY A 75 0.92 2.61 4.31
N ILE A 76 0.01 1.96 3.60
CA ILE A 76 -0.40 2.36 2.24
C ILE A 76 -0.93 3.79 2.25
N PHE A 77 -1.83 4.14 3.18
CA PHE A 77 -2.37 5.49 3.27
C PHE A 77 -1.28 6.53 3.46
N PHE A 78 -0.37 6.32 4.39
CA PHE A 78 0.68 7.30 4.66
C PHE A 78 1.76 7.33 3.57
N PHE A 79 2.23 6.17 3.12
CA PHE A 79 3.27 6.10 2.11
C PHE A 79 2.77 6.55 0.74
N CYS A 80 1.77 5.86 0.20
CA CYS A 80 1.25 6.16 -1.13
C CYS A 80 0.48 7.47 -1.14
N GLY A 81 -0.34 7.73 -0.11
CA GLY A 81 -1.13 8.95 0.00
C GLY A 81 -0.27 10.20 0.00
N SER A 82 0.83 10.23 0.76
CA SER A 82 1.73 11.39 0.80
C SER A 82 2.39 11.66 -0.56
N LEU A 83 2.82 10.60 -1.24
CA LEU A 83 3.42 10.73 -2.58
C LEU A 83 2.40 11.19 -3.61
N TYR A 84 1.17 10.68 -3.57
CA TYR A 84 0.12 11.10 -4.48
C TYR A 84 -0.21 12.59 -4.32
N VAL A 85 -0.39 13.05 -3.09
CA VAL A 85 -0.75 14.47 -2.87
C VAL A 85 0.40 15.42 -3.22
N MET A 86 1.65 15.00 -2.99
CA MET A 86 2.81 15.76 -3.43
C MET A 86 2.88 15.84 -4.97
N ALA A 87 2.57 14.74 -5.64
CA ALA A 87 2.53 14.70 -7.10
C ALA A 87 1.44 15.62 -7.68
N LEU A 88 0.38 15.90 -6.91
CA LEU A 88 -0.67 16.83 -7.29
C LEU A 88 -0.37 18.29 -6.95
N GLY A 89 0.82 18.59 -6.45
CA GLY A 89 1.26 19.96 -6.19
C GLY A 89 1.18 20.41 -4.74
N LEU A 90 0.85 19.52 -3.80
CA LEU A 90 0.85 19.85 -2.38
C LEU A 90 2.29 19.95 -1.84
N PRO A 91 2.51 20.63 -0.69
CA PRO A 91 3.86 20.93 -0.20
C PRO A 91 4.74 19.69 0.00
N ARG A 92 6.02 19.80 -0.37
CA ARG A 92 7.02 18.74 -0.19
C ARG A 92 7.24 18.34 1.27
N GLY A 93 6.86 19.17 2.22
CA GLY A 93 6.90 18.82 3.65
C GLY A 93 6.10 17.57 3.99
N LEU A 94 5.09 17.22 3.19
CA LEU A 94 4.34 15.99 3.32
C LEU A 94 5.18 14.73 3.06
N GLY A 95 6.34 14.88 2.41
CA GLY A 95 7.32 13.81 2.23
C GLY A 95 7.87 13.27 3.54
N ALA A 96 7.75 14.00 4.65
CA ALA A 96 8.10 13.50 5.98
C ALA A 96 7.15 12.40 6.48
N ILE A 97 5.94 12.31 5.93
CA ILE A 97 4.94 11.29 6.25
C ILE A 97 5.26 9.97 5.54
N THR A 98 5.85 10.04 4.35
CA THR A 98 6.16 8.86 3.53
C THR A 98 6.99 7.81 4.29
N PRO A 99 8.10 8.15 4.99
CA PRO A 99 8.86 7.16 5.76
C PRO A 99 8.06 6.50 6.88
N ILE A 100 7.12 7.21 7.49
CA ILE A 100 6.24 6.66 8.53
C ILE A 100 5.40 5.53 7.93
N GLY A 101 4.82 5.76 6.76
CA GLY A 101 4.07 4.73 6.04
C GLY A 101 4.92 3.54 5.67
N GLY A 102 6.15 3.78 5.20
CA GLY A 102 7.12 2.72 4.89
C GLY A 102 7.45 1.87 6.11
N ALA A 103 7.68 2.51 7.25
CA ALA A 103 7.96 1.81 8.51
C ALA A 103 6.79 0.94 8.95
N LEU A 104 5.55 1.43 8.80
CA LEU A 104 4.34 0.65 9.12
C LEU A 104 4.21 -0.59 8.22
N MET A 105 4.48 -0.45 6.93
CA MET A 105 4.46 -1.59 6.00
C MET A 105 5.53 -2.63 6.37
N ILE A 106 6.74 -2.19 6.66
CA ILE A 106 7.83 -3.07 7.10
C ILE A 106 7.42 -3.82 8.37
N ALA A 107 6.90 -3.10 9.37
CA ALA A 107 6.43 -3.71 10.61
C ALA A 107 5.34 -4.76 10.35
N GLY A 108 4.41 -4.47 9.44
CA GLY A 108 3.37 -5.43 9.06
C GLY A 108 3.93 -6.72 8.49
N TRP A 109 4.91 -6.63 7.60
CA TRP A 109 5.56 -7.81 7.01
C TRP A 109 6.39 -8.59 8.03
N ILE A 110 7.11 -7.90 8.93
CA ILE A 110 7.89 -8.54 9.99
C ILE A 110 6.96 -9.29 10.94
N ILE A 111 5.83 -8.70 11.33
CA ILE A 111 4.85 -9.36 12.20
C ILE A 111 4.27 -10.60 11.52
N LEU A 112 3.99 -10.54 10.21
CA LEU A 112 3.52 -11.72 9.47
C LEU A 112 4.57 -12.83 9.51
N ALA A 113 5.85 -12.50 9.27
CA ALA A 113 6.93 -13.47 9.32
C ALA A 113 7.03 -14.14 10.69
N TRP A 114 6.97 -13.34 11.75
CA TRP A 114 6.98 -13.84 13.13
C TRP A 114 5.79 -14.77 13.41
N ASN A 115 4.59 -14.33 13.03
CA ASN A 115 3.38 -15.11 13.23
C ASN A 115 3.41 -16.42 12.43
N ALA A 116 3.96 -16.40 11.21
CA ALA A 116 4.11 -17.58 10.39
C ALA A 116 5.03 -18.62 11.05
N LEU A 117 6.16 -18.17 11.59
CA LEU A 117 7.08 -19.06 12.32
C LEU A 117 6.43 -19.67 13.55
N LYS A 118 5.53 -18.95 14.19
CA LYS A 118 4.88 -19.39 15.43
C LYS A 118 3.63 -20.24 15.20
N TYR A 119 2.81 -19.88 14.20
CA TYR A 119 1.46 -20.43 14.03
C TYR A 119 1.24 -21.24 12.74
N ALA A 120 2.05 -21.04 11.72
CA ALA A 120 1.89 -21.69 10.42
C ALA A 120 2.84 -22.89 10.25
N LYS A 121 2.82 -23.79 11.23
CA LYS A 121 3.66 -24.98 11.19
C LYS A 121 2.92 -26.15 10.57
#